data_9dde2993b5148da6a836f4de0186d596
#
_entry.id   9dde2993b5148da6a836f4de0186d596
#
_cell.length_a   1.000
_cell.length_b   1.000
_cell.length_c   1.000
_cell.angle_alpha   90.00
_cell.angle_beta   90.00
_cell.angle_gamma   90.00
#
_symmetry.space_group_name_H-M   'P 1'
#
loop_
_entity.id
_entity.type
_entity.pdbx_description
1 polymer ?
#
loop_
_entity_poly.entity_id
_entity_poly.type
_entity_poly.pdbx_seq_one_letter_code
_entity_poly.pdbx_strand_id
1 'polypeptide(L)'
;IVAIFGLIIFTGILISIISNMLERRIERYREGDIRYSLSNHVVIIGFNRLGPSIVTQICRNTRYDKCFILVQSVSPTPEIRTKLHELLTPEEEKRIVIFHARRNSDEELALLNTTKARELFILGEDNNEQGHDFINIDCLKRIVKIHKSKGENKKEPLLSSVMFENQSTFSVFQLNDISKDWRGYINFHPINYHEEWAKRIIVSRRYEHEDERIVYPPLDREGINYESDKYVH
;
A
#
# COMPACT_ATOMS: atom_id res chain seq x y z
N ILE A 1 33.29 -45.64 19.37
CA ILE A 1 33.85 -44.27 19.36
C ILE A 1 33.67 -43.63 17.99
N VAL A 2 34.10 -44.24 16.88
CA VAL A 2 34.00 -43.68 15.50
C VAL A 2 32.55 -43.34 15.12
N ALA A 3 31.56 -44.20 15.43
CA ALA A 3 30.16 -43.99 15.13
C ALA A 3 29.57 -42.74 15.86
N ILE A 4 30.00 -42.48 17.09
CA ILE A 4 29.56 -41.33 17.89
C ILE A 4 30.09 -40.02 17.25
N PHE A 5 31.38 -40.00 16.87
CA PHE A 5 31.94 -38.83 16.15
C PHE A 5 31.26 -38.56 14.82
N GLY A 6 30.95 -39.64 14.05
CA GLY A 6 30.19 -39.49 12.78
C GLY A 6 28.81 -38.89 13.00
N LEU A 7 28.09 -39.32 14.05
CA LEU A 7 26.76 -38.79 14.38
C LEU A 7 26.81 -37.29 14.75
N ILE A 8 27.81 -36.89 15.57
CA ILE A 8 27.96 -35.49 16.00
C ILE A 8 28.26 -34.60 14.80
N ILE A 9 29.17 -35.01 13.91
CA ILE A 9 29.50 -34.25 12.71
C ILE A 9 28.30 -34.16 11.78
N PHE A 10 27.59 -35.26 11.54
CA PHE A 10 26.40 -35.26 10.70
C PHE A 10 25.30 -34.33 11.23
N THR A 11 25.03 -34.42 12.57
CA THR A 11 24.03 -33.55 13.20
C THR A 11 24.42 -32.06 13.12
N GLY A 12 25.70 -31.75 13.32
CA GLY A 12 26.20 -30.36 13.19
C GLY A 12 26.04 -29.81 11.77
N ILE A 13 26.34 -30.60 10.74
CA ILE A 13 26.14 -30.23 9.35
C ILE A 13 24.66 -30.04 9.05
N LEU A 14 23.80 -30.92 9.51
CA LEU A 14 22.34 -30.85 9.29
C LEU A 14 21.76 -29.57 9.93
N ILE A 15 22.13 -29.29 11.18
CA ILE A 15 21.71 -28.05 11.88
C ILE A 15 22.20 -26.83 11.12
N SER A 16 23.45 -26.81 10.66
CA SER A 16 24.00 -25.70 9.90
C SER A 16 23.23 -25.44 8.58
N ILE A 17 22.89 -26.51 7.86
CA ILE A 17 22.10 -26.41 6.63
C ILE A 17 20.71 -25.84 6.90
N ILE A 18 20.03 -26.34 7.94
CA ILE A 18 18.70 -25.88 8.33
C ILE A 18 18.76 -24.40 8.76
N SER A 19 19.75 -24.01 9.59
CA SER A 19 19.94 -22.63 10.02
C SER A 19 20.15 -21.68 8.84
N ASN A 20 21.05 -22.04 7.91
CA ASN A 20 21.28 -21.25 6.71
C ASN A 20 20.04 -21.13 5.80
N MET A 21 19.23 -22.19 5.70
CA MET A 21 17.97 -22.14 4.96
C MET A 21 16.96 -21.21 5.62
N LEU A 22 16.87 -21.26 6.97
CA LEU A 22 16.00 -20.38 7.74
C LEU A 22 16.45 -18.92 7.66
N GLU A 23 17.75 -18.65 7.81
CA GLU A 23 18.31 -17.30 7.68
C GLU A 23 18.01 -16.70 6.31
N ARG A 24 18.30 -17.41 5.21
CA ARG A 24 17.98 -16.98 3.85
C ARG A 24 16.47 -16.77 3.63
N ARG A 25 15.64 -17.54 4.32
CA ARG A 25 14.19 -17.38 4.25
C ARG A 25 13.76 -16.13 5.01
N ILE A 26 14.32 -15.91 6.22
CA ILE A 26 14.06 -14.71 7.03
C ILE A 26 14.57 -13.46 6.29
N GLU A 27 15.73 -13.52 5.65
CA GLU A 27 16.29 -12.42 4.86
C GLU A 27 15.38 -12.05 3.69
N ARG A 28 14.92 -13.01 2.91
CA ARG A 28 13.91 -12.78 1.85
C ARG A 28 12.60 -12.20 2.40
N TYR A 29 12.18 -12.62 3.61
CA TYR A 29 11.03 -12.03 4.29
C TYR A 29 11.30 -10.56 4.67
N ARG A 30 12.49 -10.23 5.09
CA ARG A 30 12.89 -8.86 5.42
C ARG A 30 13.05 -7.97 4.17
N GLU A 31 13.52 -8.53 3.08
CA GLU A 31 13.68 -7.85 1.79
C GLU A 31 12.36 -7.67 1.03
N GLY A 32 11.28 -8.30 1.48
CA GLY A 32 9.97 -8.17 0.84
C GLY A 32 9.81 -8.97 -0.45
N ASP A 33 10.71 -9.92 -0.73
CA ASP A 33 10.70 -10.77 -1.94
C ASP A 33 9.84 -12.03 -1.72
N ILE A 34 8.56 -11.85 -1.39
CA ILE A 34 7.66 -12.97 -1.13
C ILE A 34 6.34 -12.82 -1.87
N ARG A 35 5.92 -13.94 -2.48
CA ARG A 35 4.59 -14.07 -3.07
C ARG A 35 3.56 -14.33 -1.99
N TYR A 36 2.71 -13.36 -1.74
CA TYR A 36 1.60 -13.52 -0.81
C TYR A 36 0.31 -13.85 -1.55
N SER A 37 -0.35 -14.93 -1.17
CA SER A 37 -1.71 -15.24 -1.65
C SER A 37 -2.74 -14.58 -0.74
N LEU A 38 -2.73 -13.25 -0.67
CA LEU A 38 -3.68 -12.48 0.12
C LEU A 38 -5.02 -12.33 -0.61
N SER A 39 -6.08 -12.24 0.17
CA SER A 39 -7.43 -11.90 -0.29
C SER A 39 -8.09 -10.94 0.68
N ASN A 40 -8.99 -10.09 0.20
CA ASN A 40 -9.67 -9.05 0.97
C ASN A 40 -8.68 -8.11 1.70
N HIS A 41 -7.52 -7.86 1.09
CA HIS A 41 -6.46 -7.00 1.60
C HIS A 41 -6.50 -5.63 0.91
N VAL A 42 -5.88 -4.65 1.55
CA VAL A 42 -5.65 -3.33 0.96
C VAL A 42 -4.28 -3.32 0.30
N VAL A 43 -4.19 -2.79 -0.91
CA VAL A 43 -2.93 -2.65 -1.66
C VAL A 43 -2.56 -1.17 -1.73
N ILE A 44 -1.34 -0.85 -1.35
CA ILE A 44 -0.75 0.49 -1.48
C ILE A 44 0.45 0.38 -2.40
N ILE A 45 0.43 1.10 -3.53
CA ILE A 45 1.52 1.12 -4.51
C ILE A 45 2.25 2.46 -4.44
N GLY A 46 3.54 2.39 -4.14
CA GLY A 46 4.37 3.53 -3.81
C GLY A 46 4.24 3.93 -2.34
N PHE A 47 5.29 4.54 -1.80
CA PHE A 47 5.34 4.94 -0.40
C PHE A 47 5.97 6.32 -0.25
N ASN A 48 5.17 7.34 -0.50
CA ASN A 48 5.54 8.75 -0.34
C ASN A 48 5.31 9.26 1.10
N ARG A 49 5.47 10.57 1.32
CA ARG A 49 5.27 11.23 2.63
C ARG A 49 3.88 11.03 3.24
N LEU A 50 2.86 10.78 2.42
CA LEU A 50 1.51 10.48 2.89
C LEU A 50 1.33 9.00 3.26
N GLY A 51 2.19 8.11 2.76
CA GLY A 51 2.11 6.67 2.99
C GLY A 51 1.93 6.28 4.45
N PRO A 52 2.79 6.73 5.38
CA PRO A 52 2.65 6.40 6.80
C PRO A 52 1.30 6.78 7.40
N SER A 53 0.80 7.95 7.06
CA SER A 53 -0.51 8.42 7.55
C SER A 53 -1.67 7.60 6.98
N ILE A 54 -1.63 7.27 5.69
CA ILE A 54 -2.67 6.44 5.05
C ILE A 54 -2.70 5.05 5.68
N VAL A 55 -1.53 4.43 5.88
CA VAL A 55 -1.42 3.14 6.57
C VAL A 55 -2.02 3.22 7.97
N THR A 56 -1.67 4.24 8.74
CA THR A 56 -2.19 4.45 10.09
C THR A 56 -3.71 4.61 10.10
N GLN A 57 -4.27 5.38 9.18
CA GLN A 57 -5.72 5.55 9.06
C GLN A 57 -6.42 4.23 8.73
N ILE A 58 -5.88 3.46 7.77
CA ILE A 58 -6.42 2.14 7.42
C ILE A 58 -6.37 1.20 8.63
N CYS A 59 -5.27 1.19 9.39
CA CYS A 59 -5.15 0.35 10.59
C CYS A 59 -6.19 0.68 11.65
N ARG A 60 -6.53 1.94 11.83
CA ARG A 60 -7.45 2.44 12.86
C ARG A 60 -8.91 2.49 12.43
N ASN A 61 -9.19 2.33 11.15
CA ASN A 61 -10.55 2.37 10.63
C ASN A 61 -11.19 0.98 10.75
N THR A 62 -12.31 0.91 11.46
CA THR A 62 -13.10 -0.33 11.69
C THR A 62 -13.52 -1.02 10.40
N ARG A 63 -13.67 -0.27 9.29
CA ARG A 63 -13.97 -0.83 7.97
C ARG A 63 -12.91 -1.82 7.50
N TYR A 64 -11.64 -1.62 7.88
CA TYR A 64 -10.51 -2.46 7.49
C TYR A 64 -10.04 -3.36 8.65
N ASP A 65 -10.91 -3.59 9.63
CA ASP A 65 -10.56 -4.48 10.74
C ASP A 65 -10.14 -5.86 10.19
N LYS A 66 -9.05 -6.39 10.73
CA LYS A 66 -8.43 -7.67 10.32
C LYS A 66 -7.98 -7.76 8.85
N CYS A 67 -8.04 -6.67 8.06
CA CYS A 67 -7.45 -6.67 6.73
C CYS A 67 -5.93 -6.57 6.79
N PHE A 68 -5.24 -7.32 5.94
CA PHE A 68 -3.82 -7.09 5.69
C PHE A 68 -3.64 -5.87 4.79
N ILE A 69 -2.54 -5.16 4.97
CA ILE A 69 -2.12 -4.03 4.15
C ILE A 69 -0.85 -4.44 3.44
N LEU A 70 -0.91 -4.55 2.12
CA LEU A 70 0.24 -4.85 1.27
C LEU A 70 0.79 -3.54 0.71
N VAL A 71 1.96 -3.15 1.17
CA VAL A 71 2.67 -1.96 0.72
C VAL A 71 3.73 -2.37 -0.29
N GLN A 72 3.58 -1.93 -1.54
CA GLN A 72 4.58 -2.10 -2.59
C GLN A 72 5.36 -0.80 -2.75
N SER A 73 6.69 -0.89 -2.75
CA SER A 73 7.58 0.25 -2.98
C SER A 73 8.92 -0.20 -3.52
N VAL A 74 9.63 0.70 -4.18
CA VAL A 74 11.05 0.52 -4.56
C VAL A 74 12.00 0.94 -3.46
N SER A 75 11.49 1.59 -2.41
CA SER A 75 12.28 1.95 -1.23
C SER A 75 12.65 0.71 -0.42
N PRO A 76 13.80 0.70 0.25
CA PRO A 76 14.22 -0.42 1.09
C PRO A 76 13.20 -0.73 2.19
N THR A 77 12.84 -2.00 2.34
CA THR A 77 11.89 -2.46 3.37
C THR A 77 12.22 -1.98 4.79
N PRO A 78 13.50 -1.97 5.25
CA PRO A 78 13.82 -1.46 6.58
C PRO A 78 13.48 0.02 6.77
N GLU A 79 13.66 0.85 5.75
CA GLU A 79 13.31 2.28 5.81
C GLU A 79 11.81 2.50 6.00
N ILE A 80 10.99 1.78 5.24
CA ILE A 80 9.54 1.83 5.36
C ILE A 80 9.11 1.36 6.76
N ARG A 81 9.70 0.26 7.25
CA ARG A 81 9.40 -0.26 8.60
C ARG A 81 9.72 0.73 9.68
N THR A 82 10.88 1.41 9.61
CA THR A 82 11.26 2.44 10.59
C THR A 82 10.22 3.57 10.64
N LYS A 83 9.81 4.08 9.48
CA LYS A 83 8.77 5.14 9.39
C LYS A 83 7.41 4.69 9.95
N LEU A 84 7.05 3.43 9.80
CA LEU A 84 5.78 2.88 10.30
C LEU A 84 5.85 2.56 11.79
N HIS A 85 6.99 2.07 12.29
CA HIS A 85 7.20 1.71 13.70
C HIS A 85 6.99 2.88 14.66
N GLU A 86 7.31 4.10 14.22
CA GLU A 86 7.09 5.32 15.01
C GLU A 86 5.61 5.67 15.20
N LEU A 87 4.73 5.15 14.35
CA LEU A 87 3.32 5.58 14.28
C LEU A 87 2.33 4.47 14.66
N LEU A 88 2.75 3.23 14.62
CA LEU A 88 1.89 2.06 14.75
C LEU A 88 2.20 1.27 16.03
N THR A 89 1.18 0.62 16.53
CA THR A 89 1.34 -0.39 17.60
C THR A 89 1.89 -1.70 17.03
N PRO A 90 2.53 -2.56 17.85
CA PRO A 90 3.03 -3.86 17.40
C PRO A 90 1.94 -4.77 16.78
N GLU A 91 0.69 -4.63 17.21
CA GLU A 91 -0.43 -5.39 16.65
C GLU A 91 -0.84 -4.87 15.27
N GLU A 92 -0.80 -3.54 15.07
CA GLU A 92 -1.05 -2.92 13.76
C GLU A 92 0.05 -3.30 12.76
N GLU A 93 1.33 -3.30 13.19
CA GLU A 93 2.46 -3.68 12.34
C GLU A 93 2.38 -5.12 11.81
N LYS A 94 1.85 -6.05 12.58
CA LYS A 94 1.65 -7.44 12.16
C LYS A 94 0.74 -7.59 10.93
N ARG A 95 -0.09 -6.59 10.67
CA ARG A 95 -1.02 -6.57 9.53
C ARG A 95 -0.36 -6.03 8.26
N ILE A 96 0.86 -5.50 8.36
CA ILE A 96 1.54 -4.84 7.24
C ILE A 96 2.55 -5.78 6.62
N VAL A 97 2.39 -5.95 5.32
CA VAL A 97 3.28 -6.71 4.46
C VAL A 97 3.94 -5.74 3.50
N ILE A 98 5.27 -5.67 3.52
CA ILE A 98 6.02 -4.82 2.60
C ILE A 98 6.56 -5.70 1.48
N PHE A 99 6.32 -5.29 0.25
CA PHE A 99 6.74 -5.95 -0.97
C PHE A 99 7.64 -5.02 -1.78
N HIS A 100 8.91 -5.38 -1.89
CA HIS A 100 9.87 -4.62 -2.69
C HIS A 100 9.68 -4.98 -4.16
N ALA A 101 9.11 -4.06 -4.95
CA ALA A 101 8.79 -4.27 -6.35
C ALA A 101 8.62 -2.96 -7.11
N ARG A 102 8.71 -3.05 -8.44
CA ARG A 102 8.54 -1.91 -9.34
C ARG A 102 7.10 -1.79 -9.80
N ARG A 103 6.55 -0.58 -9.82
CA ARG A 103 5.19 -0.30 -10.28
C ARG A 103 5.02 -0.29 -11.81
N ASN A 104 6.10 -0.42 -12.57
CA ASN A 104 6.11 -0.47 -14.04
C ASN A 104 6.32 -1.88 -14.61
N SER A 105 6.34 -2.92 -13.78
CA SER A 105 6.44 -4.32 -14.19
C SER A 105 5.09 -5.03 -14.06
N ASP A 106 4.57 -5.55 -15.18
CA ASP A 106 3.31 -6.30 -15.19
C ASP A 106 3.40 -7.57 -14.33
N GLU A 107 4.58 -8.23 -14.32
CA GLU A 107 4.84 -9.44 -13.54
C GLU A 107 4.81 -9.15 -12.04
N GLU A 108 5.47 -8.08 -11.61
CA GLU A 108 5.54 -7.69 -10.19
C GLU A 108 4.17 -7.20 -9.71
N LEU A 109 3.45 -6.40 -10.51
CA LEU A 109 2.09 -5.97 -10.20
C LEU A 109 1.10 -7.14 -10.11
N ALA A 110 1.29 -8.19 -10.90
CA ALA A 110 0.45 -9.40 -10.84
C ALA A 110 0.60 -10.15 -9.51
N LEU A 111 1.75 -10.02 -8.83
CA LEU A 111 2.01 -10.63 -7.52
C LEU A 111 1.24 -9.95 -6.38
N LEU A 112 0.81 -8.70 -6.55
CA LEU A 112 0.01 -7.96 -5.58
C LEU A 112 -1.42 -8.52 -5.42
N ASN A 113 -1.82 -9.42 -6.30
CA ASN A 113 -3.13 -10.09 -6.29
C ASN A 113 -4.32 -9.10 -6.21
N THR A 114 -4.22 -7.99 -6.96
CA THR A 114 -5.20 -6.90 -6.95
C THR A 114 -6.61 -7.34 -7.32
N THR A 115 -6.76 -8.43 -8.09
CA THR A 115 -8.07 -9.02 -8.39
C THR A 115 -8.81 -9.53 -7.15
N LYS A 116 -8.11 -9.85 -6.07
CA LYS A 116 -8.67 -10.26 -4.78
C LYS A 116 -8.55 -9.19 -3.70
N ALA A 117 -8.00 -8.04 -4.03
CA ALA A 117 -7.88 -6.93 -3.10
C ALA A 117 -9.26 -6.30 -2.83
N ARG A 118 -9.39 -5.73 -1.66
CA ARG A 118 -10.56 -4.94 -1.23
C ARG A 118 -10.51 -3.53 -1.79
N GLU A 119 -9.33 -2.92 -1.74
CA GLU A 119 -9.11 -1.54 -2.14
C GLU A 119 -7.66 -1.35 -2.58
N LEU A 120 -7.44 -0.40 -3.48
CA LEU A 120 -6.15 -0.06 -4.06
C LEU A 120 -5.86 1.44 -3.89
N PHE A 121 -4.67 1.76 -3.40
CA PHE A 121 -4.12 3.12 -3.37
C PHE A 121 -2.85 3.16 -4.21
N ILE A 122 -2.77 4.08 -5.17
CA ILE A 122 -1.56 4.36 -5.94
C ILE A 122 -1.08 5.74 -5.52
N LEU A 123 -0.03 5.78 -4.68
CA LEU A 123 0.49 7.00 -4.08
C LEU A 123 1.69 7.56 -4.84
N GLY A 124 2.49 6.67 -5.47
CA GLY A 124 3.79 7.01 -6.01
C GLY A 124 4.89 7.05 -4.96
N GLU A 125 6.11 7.33 -5.41
CA GLU A 125 7.30 7.36 -4.56
C GLU A 125 7.74 8.82 -4.30
N ASP A 126 8.52 9.05 -3.23
CA ASP A 126 9.00 10.38 -2.81
C ASP A 126 10.15 10.95 -3.67
N ASN A 127 10.47 10.36 -4.81
CA ASN A 127 11.74 10.55 -5.51
C ASN A 127 11.79 11.71 -6.51
N ASN A 128 11.11 12.83 -6.33
CA ASN A 128 11.10 13.94 -7.31
C ASN A 128 10.96 13.46 -8.77
N GLU A 129 10.19 12.43 -8.98
CA GLU A 129 10.09 11.70 -10.23
C GLU A 129 9.35 12.56 -11.26
N GLN A 130 10.07 13.00 -12.29
CA GLN A 130 9.45 13.71 -13.39
C GLN A 130 8.36 12.83 -14.01
N GLY A 131 7.14 13.34 -14.08
CA GLY A 131 6.02 12.56 -14.62
C GLY A 131 5.33 11.63 -13.63
N HIS A 132 5.46 11.89 -12.34
CA HIS A 132 4.82 11.11 -11.24
C HIS A 132 3.37 10.73 -11.54
N ASP A 133 2.54 11.69 -11.95
CA ASP A 133 1.12 11.46 -12.27
C ASP A 133 0.94 10.50 -13.44
N PHE A 134 1.78 10.66 -14.48
CA PHE A 134 1.75 9.77 -15.64
C PHE A 134 2.11 8.34 -15.27
N ILE A 135 3.12 8.15 -14.42
CA ILE A 135 3.55 6.82 -13.97
C ILE A 135 2.46 6.18 -13.11
N ASN A 136 1.78 6.94 -12.25
CA ASN A 136 0.65 6.44 -11.46
C ASN A 136 -0.52 5.98 -12.36
N ILE A 137 -0.82 6.73 -13.41
CA ILE A 137 -1.85 6.35 -14.37
C ILE A 137 -1.43 5.14 -15.22
N ASP A 138 -0.17 5.05 -15.63
CA ASP A 138 0.34 3.88 -16.34
C ASP A 138 0.26 2.62 -15.46
N CYS A 139 0.62 2.74 -14.19
CA CYS A 139 0.45 1.67 -13.21
C CYS A 139 -1.02 1.22 -13.13
N LEU A 140 -1.97 2.14 -13.03
CA LEU A 140 -3.40 1.82 -13.03
C LEU A 140 -3.83 1.09 -14.31
N LYS A 141 -3.38 1.55 -15.48
CA LYS A 141 -3.67 0.89 -16.78
C LYS A 141 -3.16 -0.54 -16.81
N ARG A 142 -1.96 -0.81 -16.28
CA ARG A 142 -1.40 -2.16 -16.17
C ARG A 142 -2.24 -3.06 -15.27
N ILE A 143 -2.71 -2.53 -14.14
CA ILE A 143 -3.61 -3.26 -13.24
C ILE A 143 -4.93 -3.59 -13.94
N VAL A 144 -5.53 -2.64 -14.68
CA VAL A 144 -6.72 -2.91 -15.50
C VAL A 144 -6.47 -4.04 -16.51
N LYS A 145 -5.31 -4.01 -17.18
CA LYS A 145 -4.90 -5.07 -18.13
C LYS A 145 -4.80 -6.44 -17.43
N ILE A 146 -4.23 -6.49 -16.22
CA ILE A 146 -4.15 -7.71 -15.41
C ILE A 146 -5.55 -8.21 -15.04
N HIS A 147 -6.47 -7.33 -14.64
CA HIS A 147 -7.85 -7.70 -14.34
C HIS A 147 -8.57 -8.26 -15.57
N LYS A 148 -8.42 -7.61 -16.75
CA LYS A 148 -8.98 -8.08 -18.01
C LYS A 148 -8.46 -9.46 -18.41
N SER A 149 -7.16 -9.72 -18.23
CA SER A 149 -6.53 -10.98 -18.61
C SER A 149 -6.97 -12.17 -17.73
N LYS A 150 -7.27 -11.90 -16.45
CA LYS A 150 -7.73 -12.96 -15.52
C LYS A 150 -9.20 -13.34 -15.68
N GLY A 151 -9.98 -12.57 -16.46
CA GLY A 151 -11.38 -12.90 -16.80
C GLY A 151 -12.31 -12.99 -15.57
N GLU A 152 -11.87 -12.63 -14.39
CA GLU A 152 -12.67 -12.64 -13.19
C GLU A 152 -13.61 -11.43 -13.20
N ASN A 153 -14.85 -11.63 -13.64
CA ASN A 153 -15.93 -10.65 -13.44
C ASN A 153 -16.23 -10.56 -11.94
N LYS A 154 -15.54 -9.66 -11.25
CA LYS A 154 -15.97 -9.28 -9.90
C LYS A 154 -17.40 -8.72 -9.98
N LYS A 155 -18.24 -9.05 -8.99
CA LYS A 155 -19.56 -8.42 -8.84
C LYS A 155 -19.46 -6.91 -8.66
N GLU A 156 -18.34 -6.42 -8.09
CA GLU A 156 -18.07 -5.01 -7.87
C GLU A 156 -16.67 -4.64 -8.37
N PRO A 157 -16.52 -3.50 -9.07
CA PRO A 157 -15.23 -3.01 -9.50
C PRO A 157 -14.35 -2.67 -8.29
N LEU A 158 -13.01 -2.85 -8.44
CA LEU A 158 -12.04 -2.53 -7.39
C LEU A 158 -11.98 -1.01 -7.18
N LEU A 159 -12.28 -0.55 -5.97
CA LEU A 159 -12.07 0.85 -5.60
C LEU A 159 -10.57 1.17 -5.66
N SER A 160 -10.21 2.16 -6.46
CA SER A 160 -8.82 2.50 -6.77
C SER A 160 -8.59 3.99 -6.66
N SER A 161 -7.93 4.39 -5.58
CA SER A 161 -7.56 5.76 -5.29
C SER A 161 -6.17 6.06 -5.87
N VAL A 162 -6.07 7.04 -6.75
CA VAL A 162 -4.81 7.40 -7.42
C VAL A 162 -4.43 8.83 -7.12
N MET A 163 -3.22 9.02 -6.64
CA MET A 163 -2.70 10.31 -6.23
C MET A 163 -2.09 11.07 -7.39
N PHE A 164 -2.38 12.36 -7.43
CA PHE A 164 -1.86 13.34 -8.37
C PHE A 164 -1.15 14.47 -7.63
N GLU A 165 0.01 14.87 -8.12
CA GLU A 165 0.74 16.03 -7.62
C GLU A 165 0.39 17.29 -8.43
N ASN A 166 0.13 17.14 -9.73
CA ASN A 166 -0.16 18.25 -10.61
C ASN A 166 -1.66 18.56 -10.65
N GLN A 167 -2.03 19.79 -10.25
CA GLN A 167 -3.43 20.23 -10.20
C GLN A 167 -4.13 20.19 -11.57
N SER A 168 -3.42 20.53 -12.65
CA SER A 168 -4.02 20.49 -13.99
C SER A 168 -4.31 19.06 -14.43
N THR A 169 -3.39 18.12 -14.17
CA THR A 169 -3.60 16.69 -14.44
C THR A 169 -4.77 16.15 -13.61
N PHE A 170 -4.81 16.46 -12.32
CA PHE A 170 -5.91 16.08 -11.44
C PHE A 170 -7.26 16.57 -11.97
N SER A 171 -7.37 17.87 -12.34
CA SER A 171 -8.61 18.46 -12.87
C SER A 171 -9.07 17.78 -14.16
N VAL A 172 -8.15 17.42 -15.05
CA VAL A 172 -8.48 16.66 -16.27
C VAL A 172 -9.09 15.30 -15.93
N PHE A 173 -8.52 14.58 -14.97
CA PHE A 173 -9.02 13.26 -14.57
C PHE A 173 -10.29 13.32 -13.73
N GLN A 174 -10.51 14.40 -12.98
CA GLN A 174 -11.73 14.62 -12.22
C GLN A 174 -12.93 14.96 -13.12
N LEU A 175 -12.72 15.81 -14.15
CA LEU A 175 -13.77 16.32 -15.01
C LEU A 175 -14.09 15.39 -16.19
N ASN A 176 -13.11 14.63 -16.67
CA ASN A 176 -13.29 13.75 -17.82
C ASN A 176 -13.56 12.32 -17.37
N ASP A 177 -14.61 11.75 -17.93
CA ASP A 177 -14.97 10.34 -17.75
C ASP A 177 -14.02 9.42 -18.56
N ILE A 178 -12.71 9.50 -18.22
CA ILE A 178 -11.66 8.69 -18.84
C ILE A 178 -11.81 7.22 -18.45
N SER A 179 -12.63 6.95 -17.45
CA SER A 179 -12.82 5.63 -16.87
C SER A 179 -13.77 4.71 -17.64
N LYS A 180 -14.34 5.13 -18.79
CA LYS A 180 -15.33 4.30 -19.50
C LYS A 180 -14.87 2.87 -19.77
N ASP A 181 -13.62 2.72 -20.23
CA ASP A 181 -13.02 1.41 -20.53
C ASP A 181 -12.66 0.61 -19.29
N TRP A 182 -12.65 1.23 -18.11
CA TRP A 182 -12.22 0.64 -16.83
C TRP A 182 -13.37 0.32 -15.88
N ARG A 183 -14.57 0.92 -16.11
CA ARG A 183 -15.72 0.88 -15.20
C ARG A 183 -16.12 -0.52 -14.72
N GLY A 184 -15.94 -1.53 -15.54
CA GLY A 184 -16.25 -2.92 -15.15
C GLY A 184 -15.23 -3.56 -14.24
N TYR A 185 -14.02 -2.99 -14.13
CA TYR A 185 -12.88 -3.57 -13.40
C TYR A 185 -12.45 -2.71 -12.22
N ILE A 186 -12.51 -1.38 -12.39
CA ILE A 186 -11.99 -0.40 -11.43
C ILE A 186 -13.00 0.73 -11.26
N ASN A 187 -13.25 1.08 -10.01
CA ASN A 187 -13.89 2.33 -9.61
C ASN A 187 -12.77 3.34 -9.29
N PHE A 188 -12.51 4.23 -10.23
CA PHE A 188 -11.40 5.17 -10.19
C PHE A 188 -11.74 6.40 -9.35
N HIS A 189 -10.86 6.74 -8.42
CA HIS A 189 -10.96 7.91 -7.56
C HIS A 189 -9.66 8.71 -7.57
N PRO A 190 -9.60 9.89 -8.21
CA PRO A 190 -8.42 10.74 -8.19
C PRO A 190 -8.30 11.49 -6.86
N ILE A 191 -7.08 11.54 -6.31
CA ILE A 191 -6.74 12.26 -5.08
C ILE A 191 -5.69 13.31 -5.40
N ASN A 192 -5.86 14.54 -4.93
CA ASN A 192 -4.86 15.59 -5.06
C ASN A 192 -3.91 15.58 -3.85
N TYR A 193 -2.60 15.42 -4.11
CA TYR A 193 -1.57 15.38 -3.08
C TYR A 193 -1.55 16.65 -2.21
N HIS A 194 -1.55 17.83 -2.85
CA HIS A 194 -1.44 19.11 -2.13
C HIS A 194 -2.68 19.42 -1.31
N GLU A 195 -3.85 19.07 -1.81
CA GLU A 195 -5.11 19.20 -1.08
C GLU A 195 -5.11 18.34 0.19
N GLU A 196 -4.76 17.08 0.06
CA GLU A 196 -4.70 16.16 1.20
C GLU A 196 -3.63 16.58 2.22
N TRP A 197 -2.50 17.08 1.76
CA TRP A 197 -1.46 17.63 2.61
C TRP A 197 -1.93 18.88 3.36
N ALA A 198 -2.57 19.83 2.64
CA ALA A 198 -3.10 21.05 3.25
C ALA A 198 -4.17 20.76 4.30
N LYS A 199 -5.08 19.83 4.02
CA LYS A 199 -6.11 19.40 4.99
C LYS A 199 -5.48 18.89 6.29
N ARG A 200 -4.40 18.11 6.21
CA ARG A 200 -3.69 17.59 7.38
C ARG A 200 -3.05 18.69 8.23
N ILE A 201 -2.42 19.67 7.60
CA ILE A 201 -1.81 20.81 8.32
C ILE A 201 -2.89 21.60 9.06
N ILE A 202 -4.03 21.83 8.42
CA ILE A 202 -5.14 22.58 9.04
C ILE A 202 -5.73 21.81 10.23
N VAL A 203 -5.93 20.51 10.06
CA VAL A 203 -6.46 19.64 11.12
C VAL A 203 -5.47 19.55 12.27
N SER A 204 -4.18 19.29 12.04
CA SER A 204 -3.18 19.17 13.10
C SER A 204 -3.07 20.45 13.94
N ARG A 205 -3.06 21.63 13.31
CA ARG A 205 -3.00 22.92 14.04
C ARG A 205 -4.22 23.18 14.93
N ARG A 206 -5.39 22.68 14.54
CA ARG A 206 -6.62 22.87 15.31
C ARG A 206 -6.64 22.05 16.60
N TYR A 207 -6.00 20.88 16.59
CA TYR A 207 -6.01 19.93 17.71
C TYR A 207 -4.77 19.99 18.63
N GLU A 208 -3.78 20.83 18.33
CA GLU A 208 -2.65 21.09 19.26
C GLU A 208 -3.10 21.65 20.62
N HIS A 209 -4.35 22.10 20.75
CA HIS A 209 -4.93 22.64 21.97
C HIS A 209 -5.89 21.72 22.72
N GLU A 210 -6.19 20.56 22.19
CA GLU A 210 -7.04 19.57 22.84
C GLU A 210 -6.29 18.23 22.89
N ASP A 211 -6.19 17.65 24.10
CA ASP A 211 -5.49 16.37 24.38
C ASP A 211 -6.12 15.14 23.69
N GLU A 212 -6.90 15.33 22.65
CA GLU A 212 -7.51 14.26 21.88
C GLU A 212 -6.60 13.83 20.73
N ARG A 213 -6.33 12.53 20.67
CA ARG A 213 -5.61 11.89 19.55
C ARG A 213 -6.29 12.26 18.24
N ILE A 214 -5.57 12.95 17.38
CA ILE A 214 -6.05 13.34 16.05
C ILE A 214 -6.38 12.09 15.25
N VAL A 215 -7.66 11.80 15.11
CA VAL A 215 -8.14 10.82 14.16
C VAL A 215 -8.38 11.58 12.84
N TYR A 216 -7.49 11.43 11.88
CA TYR A 216 -7.72 11.98 10.56
C TYR A 216 -9.01 11.38 9.98
N PRO A 217 -9.88 12.19 9.37
CA PRO A 217 -11.04 11.63 8.70
C PRO A 217 -10.56 10.60 7.65
N PRO A 218 -11.26 9.47 7.52
CA PRO A 218 -10.92 8.49 6.50
C PRO A 218 -10.98 9.16 5.12
N LEU A 219 -10.11 8.74 4.20
CA LEU A 219 -10.24 9.11 2.81
C LEU A 219 -11.60 8.60 2.33
N ASP A 220 -12.54 9.53 2.12
CA ASP A 220 -13.88 9.16 1.72
C ASP A 220 -13.91 8.78 0.24
N ARG A 221 -14.78 7.82 -0.11
CA ARG A 221 -14.98 7.37 -1.49
C ARG A 221 -15.50 8.47 -2.41
N GLU A 222 -16.24 9.40 -1.87
CA GLU A 222 -16.86 10.50 -2.60
C GLU A 222 -15.92 11.71 -2.72
N GLY A 223 -14.69 11.60 -2.23
CA GLY A 223 -13.59 12.54 -2.43
C GLY A 223 -13.74 13.89 -1.74
N ILE A 224 -14.93 14.26 -1.35
CA ILE A 224 -15.24 15.59 -0.80
C ILE A 224 -16.37 15.53 0.22
N ASN A 225 -16.94 14.37 0.46
CA ASN A 225 -17.92 14.27 1.52
C ASN A 225 -17.23 14.25 2.86
N TYR A 226 -16.62 15.38 3.10
CA TYR A 226 -16.32 15.75 4.42
C TYR A 226 -17.65 15.97 5.11
N GLU A 227 -17.75 15.41 6.26
CA GLU A 227 -18.34 16.18 7.33
C GLU A 227 -17.45 17.42 7.55
N SER A 228 -16.98 18.05 6.48
CA SER A 228 -16.09 19.23 6.45
C SER A 228 -16.75 20.41 7.11
N ASP A 229 -18.07 20.46 7.11
CA ASP A 229 -18.82 21.48 7.81
C ASP A 229 -18.60 21.44 9.34
N LYS A 230 -18.17 20.31 9.90
CA LYS A 230 -17.76 20.25 11.30
C LYS A 230 -16.34 20.79 11.57
N TYR A 231 -15.51 20.88 10.52
CA TYR A 231 -14.10 21.25 10.66
C TYR A 231 -13.75 22.62 10.06
N VAL A 232 -14.69 23.31 9.41
CA VAL A 232 -14.48 24.60 8.75
C VAL A 232 -15.18 25.76 9.46
N HIS A 233 -15.84 25.52 10.59
CA HIS A 233 -16.42 26.59 11.43
C HIS A 233 -15.56 26.95 12.62
#